data_a682fef4dd74b6817d7a9a5e0218faae
#
_entry.id   a682fef4dd74b6817d7a9a5e0218faae
#
_cell.length_a   1.000
_cell.length_b   1.000
_cell.length_c   1.000
_cell.angle_alpha   90.00
_cell.angle_beta   90.00
_cell.angle_gamma   90.00
#
_symmetry.space_group_name_H-M   'P 1'
#
loop_
_entity.id
_entity.type
_entity.pdbx_description
1 polymer ?
#
loop_
_entity_poly.entity_id
_entity_poly.type
_entity_poly.pdbx_seq_one_letter_code
_entity_poly.pdbx_strand_id
1 'polypeptide(L)'
;MQVSENQRLLERAKQVIPNGMYGHESTGLLPGVTPQFFSKASGAYLWDYDGNRFIDLMSAFGPNLFGYGHPEIDAAYTDQLTQIDAATGPSGVMVDLAERFVEQITHADWAMFCKNGTDATSMALMTARAYRGRKKVLFASGTYHGAAPWCTPLPAGTVPEDRAHFVYHQYNDTQSLLSAVAECGDDLAGIFVTPHRHEVIADQELPDPDYAKTVREVCDDKQALLIVDDVRAGFRINRDSSWSDLGVAPDLSTWGKAIANGHAISALVGSEKARAAAASIYVTGSFWFAAAPMAASLKTLELIRNSDYLEKTIQLGEQLRTGLFQICASHGLLISQTGPAQMPLIMFDNEQGQRDPKTTYAFAQGMVEGGVHFHPFHNMFINAAMTQADIEQTLDVAEGVARGIRGGEMPTLDPAIEGFFGMFVN
;
A
#
# COMPACT_ATOMS: atom_id res chain seq x y z
N MET A 1 13.49 -29.55 -22.27
CA MET A 1 13.69 -28.21 -21.64
C MET A 1 14.02 -28.44 -20.17
N GLN A 2 15.04 -27.78 -19.63
CA GLN A 2 15.35 -27.84 -18.21
C GLN A 2 14.28 -27.05 -17.48
N VAL A 3 13.62 -27.65 -16.47
CA VAL A 3 12.60 -26.96 -15.64
C VAL A 3 13.33 -25.86 -14.84
N SER A 4 12.80 -24.65 -14.81
CA SER A 4 13.40 -23.53 -14.08
C SER A 4 13.41 -23.79 -12.57
N GLU A 5 14.37 -23.21 -11.85
CA GLU A 5 14.47 -23.37 -10.40
C GLU A 5 13.27 -22.73 -9.68
N ASN A 6 12.73 -21.63 -10.25
CA ASN A 6 11.51 -20.99 -9.75
C ASN A 6 10.30 -21.94 -9.83
N GLN A 7 10.13 -22.67 -10.94
CA GLN A 7 9.09 -23.69 -11.09
C GLN A 7 9.29 -24.86 -10.10
N ARG A 8 10.52 -25.31 -9.92
CA ARG A 8 10.83 -26.38 -8.94
C ARG A 8 10.50 -25.98 -7.51
N LEU A 9 10.79 -24.71 -7.15
CA LEU A 9 10.42 -24.16 -5.85
C LEU A 9 8.91 -24.08 -5.68
N LEU A 10 8.16 -23.65 -6.71
CA LEU A 10 6.70 -23.58 -6.67
C LEU A 10 6.08 -24.98 -6.48
N GLU A 11 6.55 -25.98 -7.20
CA GLU A 11 6.07 -27.36 -7.02
C GLU A 11 6.35 -27.90 -5.60
N ARG A 12 7.51 -27.60 -5.03
CA ARG A 12 7.82 -27.93 -3.63
C ARG A 12 6.94 -27.16 -2.66
N ALA A 13 6.72 -25.85 -2.91
CA ALA A 13 5.87 -25.02 -2.07
C ALA A 13 4.42 -25.56 -2.02
N LYS A 14 3.87 -25.98 -3.15
CA LYS A 14 2.52 -26.59 -3.22
C LYS A 14 2.35 -27.81 -2.31
N GLN A 15 3.44 -28.52 -1.94
CA GLN A 15 3.36 -29.68 -1.04
C GLN A 15 3.23 -29.27 0.44
N VAL A 16 3.66 -28.07 0.82
CA VAL A 16 3.80 -27.65 2.22
C VAL A 16 3.16 -26.30 2.53
N ILE A 17 2.80 -25.55 1.52
CA ILE A 17 2.11 -24.26 1.63
C ILE A 17 0.80 -24.34 0.84
N PRO A 18 -0.36 -24.01 1.44
CA PRO A 18 -1.62 -24.00 0.71
C PRO A 18 -1.52 -23.18 -0.61
N ASN A 19 -1.85 -23.82 -1.73
CA ASN A 19 -1.72 -23.27 -3.10
C ASN A 19 -0.29 -22.88 -3.53
N GLY A 20 0.74 -23.24 -2.76
CA GLY A 20 2.13 -22.87 -3.00
C GLY A 20 2.50 -21.47 -2.52
N MET A 21 1.53 -20.54 -2.47
CA MET A 21 1.62 -19.19 -1.90
C MET A 21 0.21 -18.66 -1.64
N TYR A 22 0.06 -17.77 -0.71
CA TYR A 22 -1.21 -17.14 -0.32
C TYR A 22 -1.06 -15.61 -0.22
N GLY A 23 -2.21 -14.91 -0.14
CA GLY A 23 -2.22 -13.45 -0.05
C GLY A 23 -1.88 -12.77 -1.38
N HIS A 24 -1.50 -11.50 -1.30
CA HIS A 24 -1.16 -10.69 -2.46
C HIS A 24 0.22 -11.01 -3.06
N GLU A 25 1.05 -11.77 -2.36
CA GLU A 25 2.33 -12.29 -2.88
C GLU A 25 2.17 -13.50 -3.81
N SER A 26 0.96 -14.06 -3.91
CA SER A 26 0.70 -15.17 -4.85
C SER A 26 0.68 -14.67 -6.29
N THR A 27 1.47 -15.31 -7.16
CA THR A 27 1.46 -15.01 -8.61
C THR A 27 0.34 -15.74 -9.38
N GLY A 28 -0.58 -16.41 -8.69
CA GLY A 28 -1.65 -17.20 -9.32
C GLY A 28 -2.60 -16.41 -10.22
N LEU A 29 -2.67 -15.09 -10.07
CA LEU A 29 -3.43 -14.18 -10.92
C LEU A 29 -2.52 -13.27 -11.76
N LEU A 30 -1.23 -13.52 -11.84
CA LEU A 30 -0.27 -12.75 -12.64
C LEU A 30 0.09 -13.49 -13.93
N PRO A 31 0.70 -12.81 -14.93
CA PRO A 31 1.26 -13.47 -16.10
C PRO A 31 2.16 -14.63 -15.69
N GLY A 32 2.06 -15.78 -16.38
CA GLY A 32 2.77 -17.00 -16.02
C GLY A 32 4.31 -16.91 -16.05
N VAL A 33 4.84 -15.83 -16.62
CA VAL A 33 6.28 -15.50 -16.63
C VAL A 33 6.73 -14.78 -15.37
N THR A 34 5.80 -14.33 -14.52
CA THR A 34 6.10 -13.62 -13.27
C THR A 34 6.71 -14.60 -12.26
N PRO A 35 7.93 -14.37 -11.76
CA PRO A 35 8.53 -15.28 -10.79
C PRO A 35 7.80 -15.21 -9.44
N GLN A 36 7.57 -16.40 -8.83
CA GLN A 36 6.98 -16.47 -7.49
C GLN A 36 8.04 -16.24 -6.39
N PHE A 37 9.29 -16.60 -6.63
CA PHE A 37 10.34 -16.56 -5.63
C PHE A 37 11.55 -15.75 -6.10
N PHE A 38 12.10 -14.94 -5.20
CA PHE A 38 13.28 -14.14 -5.44
C PHE A 38 14.41 -14.56 -4.51
N SER A 39 15.63 -14.61 -5.05
CA SER A 39 16.84 -15.04 -4.34
C SER A 39 17.63 -13.87 -3.77
N LYS A 40 17.46 -12.65 -4.32
CA LYS A 40 18.19 -11.45 -3.93
C LYS A 40 17.39 -10.20 -4.25
N ALA A 41 17.57 -9.17 -3.42
CA ALA A 41 17.07 -7.82 -3.65
C ALA A 41 18.16 -6.79 -3.30
N SER A 42 18.30 -5.72 -4.08
CA SER A 42 19.25 -4.64 -3.79
C SER A 42 18.88 -3.36 -4.57
N GLY A 43 18.82 -2.23 -3.90
CA GLY A 43 18.43 -0.95 -4.52
C GLY A 43 17.04 -1.03 -5.15
N ALA A 44 16.96 -0.81 -6.47
CA ALA A 44 15.72 -0.89 -7.23
C ALA A 44 15.47 -2.27 -7.88
N TYR A 45 16.25 -3.30 -7.53
CA TYR A 45 16.29 -4.54 -8.29
C TYR A 45 15.95 -5.78 -7.46
N LEU A 46 15.30 -6.73 -8.14
CA LEU A 46 15.09 -8.11 -7.68
C LEU A 46 15.83 -9.09 -8.60
N TRP A 47 16.25 -10.22 -8.05
CA TRP A 47 16.75 -11.38 -8.81
C TRP A 47 15.95 -12.62 -8.42
N ASP A 48 15.44 -13.32 -9.41
CA ASP A 48 14.81 -14.62 -9.19
C ASP A 48 15.85 -15.75 -8.94
N TYR A 49 15.37 -16.96 -8.76
CA TYR A 49 16.22 -18.12 -8.56
C TYR A 49 16.85 -18.66 -9.86
N ASP A 50 16.39 -18.19 -11.01
CA ASP A 50 16.99 -18.53 -12.33
C ASP A 50 18.05 -17.49 -12.73
N GLY A 51 18.31 -16.47 -11.89
CA GLY A 51 19.34 -15.45 -12.08
C GLY A 51 18.88 -14.25 -12.92
N ASN A 52 17.60 -14.18 -13.28
CA ASN A 52 17.04 -13.03 -13.99
C ASN A 52 16.93 -11.82 -13.06
N ARG A 53 17.35 -10.65 -13.54
CA ARG A 53 17.26 -9.38 -12.83
C ARG A 53 16.07 -8.58 -13.34
N PHE A 54 15.33 -7.98 -12.40
CA PHE A 54 14.18 -7.13 -12.70
C PHE A 54 14.35 -5.75 -12.05
N ILE A 55 14.03 -4.68 -12.78
CA ILE A 55 13.69 -3.39 -12.16
C ILE A 55 12.35 -3.60 -11.47
N ASP A 56 12.29 -3.37 -10.14
CA ASP A 56 11.10 -3.68 -9.36
C ASP A 56 10.22 -2.44 -9.16
N LEU A 57 9.12 -2.37 -9.89
CA LEU A 57 8.11 -1.33 -9.72
C LEU A 57 7.12 -1.63 -8.59
N MET A 58 7.26 -2.75 -7.87
CA MET A 58 6.36 -3.09 -6.75
C MET A 58 6.92 -2.70 -5.37
N SER A 59 8.26 -2.65 -5.23
CA SER A 59 8.93 -2.30 -3.98
C SER A 59 8.34 -3.05 -2.76
N ALA A 60 8.12 -4.38 -2.90
CA ALA A 60 7.46 -5.26 -1.94
C ALA A 60 6.04 -4.78 -1.52
N PHE A 61 5.25 -4.26 -2.46
CA PHE A 61 3.94 -3.62 -2.21
C PHE A 61 4.02 -2.35 -1.34
N GLY A 62 5.15 -1.63 -1.46
CA GLY A 62 5.34 -0.31 -0.90
C GLY A 62 6.26 -0.15 0.33
N PRO A 63 6.72 -1.18 1.06
CA PRO A 63 7.64 -0.97 2.18
C PRO A 63 8.97 -0.30 1.82
N ASN A 64 9.59 -0.67 0.70
CA ASN A 64 10.95 -0.25 0.36
C ASN A 64 10.98 1.15 -0.29
N LEU A 65 10.75 2.19 0.49
CA LEU A 65 10.75 3.59 0.04
C LEU A 65 12.13 4.04 -0.47
N PHE A 66 13.20 3.63 0.21
CA PHE A 66 14.60 3.92 -0.12
C PHE A 66 15.27 2.80 -0.92
N GLY A 67 14.48 1.81 -1.40
CA GLY A 67 14.99 0.62 -2.08
C GLY A 67 15.44 -0.48 -1.12
N TYR A 68 15.80 -1.61 -1.69
CA TYR A 68 16.20 -2.81 -0.96
C TYR A 68 17.63 -2.69 -0.41
N GLY A 69 17.84 -3.14 0.82
CA GLY A 69 19.17 -3.19 1.40
C GLY A 69 19.84 -1.84 1.57
N HIS A 70 19.09 -0.83 2.02
CA HIS A 70 19.65 0.52 2.24
C HIS A 70 20.69 0.48 3.37
N PRO A 71 21.98 0.84 3.10
CA PRO A 71 23.08 0.52 4.01
C PRO A 71 22.94 1.15 5.40
N GLU A 72 22.47 2.40 5.50
CA GLU A 72 22.33 3.06 6.79
C GLU A 72 21.14 2.51 7.60
N ILE A 73 20.05 2.13 6.94
CA ILE A 73 18.88 1.55 7.61
C ILE A 73 19.20 0.14 8.11
N ASP A 74 19.83 -0.68 7.27
CA ASP A 74 20.22 -2.04 7.63
C ASP A 74 21.31 -2.05 8.70
N ALA A 75 22.24 -1.09 8.69
CA ALA A 75 23.22 -0.93 9.76
C ALA A 75 22.54 -0.59 11.09
N ALA A 76 21.60 0.38 11.12
CA ALA A 76 20.87 0.73 12.33
C ALA A 76 20.08 -0.47 12.90
N TYR A 77 19.46 -1.27 12.02
CA TYR A 77 18.80 -2.52 12.40
C TYR A 77 19.78 -3.50 13.02
N THR A 78 20.89 -3.78 12.34
CA THR A 78 21.89 -4.79 12.75
C THR A 78 22.59 -4.38 14.05
N ASP A 79 22.97 -3.13 14.19
CA ASP A 79 23.61 -2.61 15.39
C ASP A 79 22.69 -2.76 16.61
N GLN A 80 21.41 -2.42 16.46
CA GLN A 80 20.42 -2.60 17.52
C GLN A 80 20.22 -4.07 17.89
N LEU A 81 20.18 -4.95 16.89
CA LEU A 81 20.02 -6.39 17.08
C LEU A 81 21.16 -6.99 17.93
N THR A 82 22.39 -6.43 17.87
CA THR A 82 23.53 -6.88 18.70
C THR A 82 23.38 -6.49 20.17
N GLN A 83 22.50 -5.57 20.50
CA GLN A 83 22.30 -5.09 21.89
C GLN A 83 21.09 -5.73 22.53
N ILE A 84 19.92 -5.52 21.94
CA ILE A 84 18.63 -6.08 22.37
C ILE A 84 17.64 -5.97 21.22
N ASP A 85 16.79 -6.97 21.07
CA ASP A 85 15.66 -6.96 20.14
C ASP A 85 14.35 -7.30 20.88
N ALA A 86 13.82 -8.51 20.72
CA ALA A 86 12.63 -8.96 21.46
C ALA A 86 13.00 -9.39 22.89
N ALA A 87 12.47 -8.70 23.89
CA ALA A 87 12.69 -8.99 25.30
C ALA A 87 11.38 -8.93 26.09
N THR A 88 11.43 -9.21 27.38
CA THR A 88 10.24 -9.18 28.26
C THR A 88 9.63 -7.79 28.39
N GLY A 89 10.41 -6.74 28.20
CA GLY A 89 9.97 -5.34 28.15
C GLY A 89 10.57 -4.59 26.97
N PRO A 90 10.03 -3.42 26.60
CA PRO A 90 10.55 -2.62 25.50
C PRO A 90 11.93 -2.03 25.81
N SER A 91 12.72 -1.76 24.77
CA SER A 91 13.93 -0.97 24.82
C SER A 91 13.61 0.54 24.81
N GLY A 92 14.56 1.38 25.25
CA GLY A 92 14.47 2.84 25.16
C GLY A 92 14.27 3.38 23.75
N VAL A 93 14.72 2.66 22.72
CA VAL A 93 14.47 2.96 21.30
C VAL A 93 12.98 3.13 20.96
N MET A 94 12.08 2.47 21.71
CA MET A 94 10.64 2.68 21.56
C MET A 94 10.22 4.10 21.92
N VAL A 95 10.81 4.68 22.97
CA VAL A 95 10.53 6.06 23.39
C VAL A 95 11.08 7.04 22.35
N ASP A 96 12.33 6.84 21.92
CA ASP A 96 12.98 7.67 20.91
C ASP A 96 12.15 7.67 19.60
N LEU A 97 11.63 6.52 19.21
CA LEU A 97 10.79 6.39 18.01
C LEU A 97 9.43 7.08 18.19
N ALA A 98 8.80 6.97 19.36
CA ALA A 98 7.53 7.67 19.64
C ALA A 98 7.72 9.18 19.58
N GLU A 99 8.79 9.71 20.20
CA GLU A 99 9.15 11.13 20.12
C GLU A 99 9.37 11.57 18.68
N ARG A 100 10.09 10.76 17.87
CA ARG A 100 10.32 11.05 16.45
C ARG A 100 9.03 11.09 15.63
N PHE A 101 8.07 10.20 15.88
CA PHE A 101 6.75 10.24 15.22
C PHE A 101 5.97 11.49 15.60
N VAL A 102 5.95 11.86 16.89
CA VAL A 102 5.30 13.10 17.37
C VAL A 102 5.94 14.36 16.76
N GLU A 103 7.26 14.38 16.60
CA GLU A 103 7.96 15.48 15.91
C GLU A 103 7.68 15.54 14.41
N GLN A 104 7.44 14.39 13.77
CA GLN A 104 7.30 14.29 12.31
C GLN A 104 5.85 14.49 11.84
N ILE A 105 4.86 14.04 12.61
CA ILE A 105 3.45 14.02 12.24
C ILE A 105 2.71 15.12 13.01
N THR A 106 2.28 16.15 12.30
CA THR A 106 1.77 17.39 12.88
C THR A 106 0.58 17.20 13.83
N HIS A 107 -0.32 16.23 13.58
CA HIS A 107 -1.48 15.96 14.42
C HIS A 107 -1.19 15.00 15.59
N ALA A 108 0.01 14.42 15.65
CA ALA A 108 0.32 13.36 16.62
C ALA A 108 0.83 13.93 17.95
N ASP A 109 0.20 13.54 19.05
CA ASP A 109 0.65 13.79 20.43
C ASP A 109 1.20 12.52 21.09
N TRP A 110 0.98 11.34 20.49
CA TRP A 110 1.41 10.03 20.99
C TRP A 110 1.50 8.99 19.88
N ALA A 111 2.26 7.90 20.13
CA ALA A 111 2.38 6.76 19.23
C ALA A 111 2.28 5.42 19.96
N MET A 112 1.72 4.41 19.31
CA MET A 112 1.70 2.99 19.71
C MET A 112 2.22 2.15 18.55
N PHE A 113 3.01 1.10 18.85
CA PHE A 113 3.65 0.28 17.81
C PHE A 113 3.11 -1.14 17.74
N CYS A 114 3.14 -1.69 16.54
CA CYS A 114 2.74 -3.06 16.23
C CYS A 114 3.56 -3.59 15.04
N LYS A 115 3.18 -4.71 14.40
CA LYS A 115 4.01 -5.31 13.34
C LYS A 115 3.51 -5.08 11.92
N ASN A 116 2.21 -5.00 11.71
CA ASN A 116 1.65 -4.83 10.37
C ASN A 116 0.50 -3.83 10.34
N GLY A 117 0.09 -3.39 9.12
CA GLY A 117 -0.97 -2.41 8.98
C GLY A 117 -2.32 -2.88 9.55
N THR A 118 -2.62 -4.17 9.46
CA THR A 118 -3.85 -4.75 10.02
C THR A 118 -3.91 -4.61 11.55
N ASP A 119 -2.77 -4.73 12.24
CA ASP A 119 -2.71 -4.50 13.70
C ASP A 119 -3.02 -3.02 13.98
N ALA A 120 -2.36 -2.09 13.26
CA ALA A 120 -2.55 -0.66 13.46
C ALA A 120 -4.00 -0.21 13.18
N THR A 121 -4.61 -0.68 12.09
CA THR A 121 -6.00 -0.36 11.75
C THR A 121 -6.99 -0.98 12.74
N SER A 122 -6.72 -2.19 13.26
CA SER A 122 -7.52 -2.81 14.31
C SER A 122 -7.43 -2.03 15.63
N MET A 123 -6.23 -1.55 16.00
CA MET A 123 -6.06 -0.67 17.16
C MET A 123 -6.82 0.64 16.99
N ALA A 124 -6.80 1.25 15.80
CA ALA A 124 -7.55 2.47 15.50
C ALA A 124 -9.07 2.25 15.61
N LEU A 125 -9.59 1.12 15.08
CA LEU A 125 -10.99 0.73 15.21
C LEU A 125 -11.41 0.58 16.67
N MET A 126 -10.60 -0.12 17.49
CA MET A 126 -10.87 -0.30 18.92
C MET A 126 -10.83 1.04 19.66
N THR A 127 -9.85 1.89 19.37
CA THR A 127 -9.73 3.22 19.97
C THR A 127 -10.93 4.10 19.64
N ALA A 128 -11.39 4.10 18.36
CA ALA A 128 -12.56 4.87 17.96
C ALA A 128 -13.83 4.43 18.71
N ARG A 129 -14.04 3.13 18.85
CA ARG A 129 -15.16 2.58 19.61
C ARG A 129 -15.06 2.89 21.11
N ALA A 130 -13.87 2.80 21.69
CA ALA A 130 -13.63 3.11 23.11
C ALA A 130 -13.82 4.59 23.45
N TYR A 131 -13.56 5.50 22.51
CA TYR A 131 -13.59 6.95 22.72
C TYR A 131 -14.92 7.47 23.27
N ARG A 132 -16.04 6.92 22.77
CA ARG A 132 -17.39 7.32 23.22
C ARG A 132 -18.30 6.12 23.53
N GLY A 133 -17.78 4.90 23.55
CA GLY A 133 -18.59 3.69 23.73
C GLY A 133 -19.57 3.43 22.58
N ARG A 134 -19.27 3.90 21.38
CA ARG A 134 -20.10 3.77 20.17
C ARG A 134 -19.62 2.62 19.29
N LYS A 135 -20.49 2.11 18.42
CA LYS A 135 -20.23 0.85 17.69
C LYS A 135 -19.99 1.06 16.20
N LYS A 136 -20.75 1.98 15.57
CA LYS A 136 -20.76 2.12 14.11
C LYS A 136 -19.53 2.88 13.63
N VAL A 137 -18.95 2.39 12.54
CA VAL A 137 -17.81 3.02 11.87
C VAL A 137 -18.11 3.11 10.38
N LEU A 138 -17.80 4.26 9.78
CA LEU A 138 -17.93 4.50 8.36
C LEU A 138 -16.64 4.15 7.63
N PHE A 139 -16.82 3.56 6.44
CA PHE A 139 -15.75 3.29 5.47
C PHE A 139 -16.20 3.71 4.08
N ALA A 140 -15.27 4.19 3.25
CA ALA A 140 -15.53 4.30 1.83
C ALA A 140 -15.57 2.90 1.20
N SER A 141 -16.52 2.68 0.28
CA SER A 141 -16.66 1.41 -0.44
C SER A 141 -15.39 1.13 -1.25
N GLY A 142 -14.94 -0.14 -1.26
CA GLY A 142 -13.78 -0.59 -2.02
C GLY A 142 -12.42 -0.28 -1.39
N THR A 143 -12.35 0.39 -0.23
CA THR A 143 -11.08 0.68 0.44
C THR A 143 -10.51 -0.54 1.18
N TYR A 144 -9.18 -0.64 1.23
CA TYR A 144 -8.46 -1.73 1.87
C TYR A 144 -7.79 -1.26 3.16
N HIS A 145 -8.14 -1.89 4.28
CA HIS A 145 -7.62 -1.57 5.62
C HIS A 145 -6.92 -2.75 6.31
N GLY A 146 -6.59 -3.80 5.57
CA GLY A 146 -5.93 -5.00 6.09
C GLY A 146 -6.67 -6.29 5.79
N ALA A 147 -6.31 -7.37 6.51
CA ALA A 147 -6.75 -8.73 6.24
C ALA A 147 -7.39 -9.43 7.47
N ALA A 148 -7.79 -8.68 8.50
CA ALA A 148 -8.58 -9.24 9.60
C ALA A 148 -10.03 -9.51 9.13
N PRO A 149 -10.82 -10.36 9.81
CA PRO A 149 -12.20 -10.66 9.41
C PRO A 149 -13.05 -9.43 9.14
N TRP A 150 -12.85 -8.37 9.92
CA TRP A 150 -13.58 -7.11 9.77
C TRP A 150 -13.21 -6.30 8.51
N CYS A 151 -12.03 -6.50 7.90
CA CYS A 151 -11.52 -5.68 6.78
C CYS A 151 -10.96 -6.47 5.60
N THR A 152 -10.92 -7.82 5.65
CA THR A 152 -10.40 -8.61 4.52
C THR A 152 -11.21 -8.34 3.25
N PRO A 153 -10.56 -8.20 2.07
CA PRO A 153 -11.29 -7.96 0.81
C PRO A 153 -12.09 -9.18 0.34
N LEU A 154 -11.71 -10.39 0.76
CA LEU A 154 -12.38 -11.62 0.36
C LEU A 154 -13.20 -12.20 1.52
N PRO A 155 -14.45 -12.66 1.28
CA PRO A 155 -15.37 -13.07 2.34
C PRO A 155 -15.11 -14.49 2.88
N ALA A 156 -14.25 -15.27 2.25
CA ALA A 156 -13.98 -16.64 2.69
C ALA A 156 -13.46 -16.68 4.13
N GLY A 157 -14.12 -17.40 5.01
CA GLY A 157 -13.78 -17.52 6.43
C GLY A 157 -14.26 -16.35 7.30
N THR A 158 -15.12 -15.47 6.77
CA THR A 158 -15.77 -14.39 7.54
C THR A 158 -17.25 -14.67 7.75
N VAL A 159 -17.85 -13.99 8.73
CA VAL A 159 -19.29 -14.02 8.99
C VAL A 159 -19.87 -12.59 8.91
N PRO A 160 -21.19 -12.43 8.62
CA PRO A 160 -21.78 -11.10 8.51
C PRO A 160 -21.59 -10.25 9.77
N GLU A 161 -21.54 -10.87 10.94
CA GLU A 161 -21.35 -10.24 12.25
C GLU A 161 -20.02 -9.51 12.38
N ASP A 162 -18.97 -9.94 11.66
CA ASP A 162 -17.67 -9.29 11.64
C ASP A 162 -17.77 -7.82 11.18
N ARG A 163 -18.79 -7.50 10.38
CA ARG A 163 -19.06 -6.19 9.79
C ARG A 163 -20.42 -5.60 10.14
N ALA A 164 -21.13 -6.16 11.10
CA ALA A 164 -22.51 -5.79 11.45
C ALA A 164 -22.67 -4.30 11.85
N HIS A 165 -21.60 -3.63 12.25
CA HIS A 165 -21.60 -2.23 12.67
C HIS A 165 -20.86 -1.31 11.70
N PHE A 166 -20.64 -1.75 10.46
CA PHE A 166 -20.01 -0.94 9.44
C PHE A 166 -21.04 -0.38 8.48
N VAL A 167 -20.87 0.89 8.16
CA VAL A 167 -21.70 1.59 7.19
C VAL A 167 -20.78 2.11 6.10
N TYR A 168 -21.22 2.05 4.85
CA TYR A 168 -20.38 2.36 3.70
C TYR A 168 -20.93 3.58 2.96
N HIS A 169 -20.03 4.39 2.42
CA HIS A 169 -20.32 5.50 1.52
C HIS A 169 -19.41 5.44 0.29
N GLN A 170 -19.73 6.20 -0.75
CA GLN A 170 -18.87 6.33 -1.91
C GLN A 170 -17.77 7.35 -1.65
N TYR A 171 -16.52 7.04 -2.07
CA TYR A 171 -15.39 7.94 -1.95
C TYR A 171 -15.65 9.22 -2.79
N ASN A 172 -15.26 10.38 -2.31
CA ASN A 172 -15.52 11.71 -2.91
C ASN A 172 -17.00 12.07 -3.11
N ASP A 173 -17.95 11.30 -2.61
CA ASP A 173 -19.38 11.60 -2.67
C ASP A 173 -19.87 12.10 -1.31
N THR A 174 -19.93 13.42 -1.17
CA THR A 174 -20.38 14.10 0.06
C THR A 174 -21.85 13.75 0.38
N GLN A 175 -22.72 13.56 -0.63
CA GLN A 175 -24.11 13.22 -0.37
C GLN A 175 -24.24 11.78 0.14
N SER A 176 -23.49 10.84 -0.41
CA SER A 176 -23.38 9.46 0.07
C SER A 176 -22.84 9.42 1.50
N LEU A 177 -21.79 10.21 1.80
CA LEU A 177 -21.23 10.35 3.14
C LEU A 177 -22.29 10.82 4.15
N LEU A 178 -23.00 11.92 3.86
CA LEU A 178 -24.01 12.46 4.78
C LEU A 178 -25.19 11.51 4.98
N SER A 179 -25.58 10.75 3.95
CA SER A 179 -26.61 9.70 4.06
C SER A 179 -26.16 8.57 4.99
N ALA A 180 -24.91 8.11 4.85
CA ALA A 180 -24.33 7.09 5.74
C ALA A 180 -24.18 7.58 7.19
N VAL A 181 -23.82 8.86 7.39
CA VAL A 181 -23.80 9.48 8.72
C VAL A 181 -25.19 9.50 9.36
N ALA A 182 -26.22 9.83 8.59
CA ALA A 182 -27.61 9.82 9.08
C ALA A 182 -28.05 8.39 9.49
N GLU A 183 -27.63 7.36 8.75
CA GLU A 183 -27.87 5.96 9.11
C GLU A 183 -27.18 5.56 10.42
N CYS A 184 -25.98 6.10 10.69
CA CYS A 184 -25.28 5.86 11.95
C CYS A 184 -26.00 6.50 13.15
N GLY A 185 -26.63 7.64 12.95
CA GLY A 185 -27.25 8.42 14.02
C GLY A 185 -26.22 8.85 15.08
N ASP A 186 -26.56 8.62 16.35
CA ASP A 186 -25.69 8.96 17.48
C ASP A 186 -24.67 7.86 17.83
N ASP A 187 -24.70 6.72 17.12
CA ASP A 187 -23.81 5.58 17.38
C ASP A 187 -22.53 5.62 16.51
N LEU A 188 -22.24 6.74 15.83
CA LEU A 188 -21.03 6.90 15.03
C LEU A 188 -19.79 7.03 15.91
N ALA A 189 -18.91 6.03 15.87
CA ALA A 189 -17.63 6.00 16.60
C ALA A 189 -16.51 6.70 15.84
N GLY A 190 -16.44 6.52 14.53
CA GLY A 190 -15.40 7.10 13.69
C GLY A 190 -15.64 6.92 12.20
N ILE A 191 -14.86 7.64 11.40
CA ILE A 191 -14.80 7.53 9.95
C ILE A 191 -13.38 7.16 9.56
N PHE A 192 -13.22 6.02 8.88
CA PHE A 192 -11.98 5.61 8.25
C PHE A 192 -11.92 6.13 6.82
N VAL A 193 -10.81 6.74 6.48
CA VAL A 193 -10.51 7.16 5.11
C VAL A 193 -9.12 6.66 4.71
N THR A 194 -8.96 6.39 3.41
CA THR A 194 -7.65 6.24 2.78
C THR A 194 -7.22 7.60 2.20
N PRO A 195 -5.91 7.89 2.11
CA PRO A 195 -5.41 9.13 1.53
C PRO A 195 -5.93 9.44 0.13
N HIS A 196 -6.12 8.41 -0.67
CA HIS A 196 -6.79 8.39 -1.96
C HIS A 196 -7.45 7.01 -2.14
N ARG A 197 -8.49 6.92 -2.96
CA ARG A 197 -9.07 5.62 -3.29
C ARG A 197 -8.07 4.83 -4.15
N HIS A 198 -7.73 3.62 -3.77
CA HIS A 198 -6.69 2.81 -4.39
C HIS A 198 -7.08 1.32 -4.45
N GLU A 199 -8.27 1.05 -4.93
CA GLU A 199 -8.72 -0.32 -5.20
C GLU A 199 -7.86 -0.98 -6.29
N VAL A 200 -7.87 -2.30 -6.32
CA VAL A 200 -7.34 -3.04 -7.47
C VAL A 200 -8.34 -2.94 -8.64
N ILE A 201 -7.83 -2.85 -9.87
CA ILE A 201 -8.62 -2.80 -11.13
C ILE A 201 -9.43 -1.50 -11.33
N ALA A 202 -9.73 -0.73 -10.31
CA ALA A 202 -10.44 0.55 -10.40
C ALA A 202 -9.47 1.72 -10.46
N ASP A 203 -9.88 2.81 -11.11
CA ASP A 203 -9.09 4.04 -11.11
C ASP A 203 -8.86 4.54 -9.70
N GLN A 204 -7.63 4.99 -9.44
CA GLN A 204 -7.32 5.69 -8.22
C GLN A 204 -7.93 7.09 -8.26
N GLU A 205 -8.55 7.51 -7.16
CA GLU A 205 -9.15 8.84 -7.01
C GLU A 205 -8.45 9.58 -5.88
N LEU A 206 -7.88 10.75 -6.20
CA LEU A 206 -7.37 11.66 -5.18
C LEU A 206 -8.53 12.26 -4.38
N PRO A 207 -8.34 12.61 -3.11
CA PRO A 207 -9.39 13.17 -2.29
C PRO A 207 -9.79 14.56 -2.80
N ASP A 208 -11.09 14.78 -2.97
CA ASP A 208 -11.63 16.12 -3.18
C ASP A 208 -11.48 16.92 -1.86
N PRO A 209 -10.94 18.17 -1.91
CA PRO A 209 -10.74 18.99 -0.71
C PRO A 209 -12.05 19.27 0.06
N ASP A 210 -13.18 19.47 -0.63
CA ASP A 210 -14.46 19.71 0.02
C ASP A 210 -15.01 18.45 0.68
N TYR A 211 -14.81 17.28 0.05
CA TYR A 211 -15.11 15.99 0.68
C TYR A 211 -14.28 15.78 1.95
N ALA A 212 -12.97 15.97 1.88
CA ALA A 212 -12.07 15.78 3.04
C ALA A 212 -12.44 16.72 4.20
N LYS A 213 -12.75 17.99 3.90
CA LYS A 213 -13.22 18.97 4.86
C LYS A 213 -14.56 18.54 5.48
N THR A 214 -15.50 18.07 4.66
CA THR A 214 -16.82 17.59 5.16
C THR A 214 -16.64 16.40 6.08
N VAL A 215 -15.74 15.46 5.79
CA VAL A 215 -15.43 14.33 6.68
C VAL A 215 -14.95 14.84 8.05
N ARG A 216 -14.07 15.85 8.09
CA ARG A 216 -13.59 16.45 9.34
C ARG A 216 -14.72 17.12 10.11
N GLU A 217 -15.52 17.97 9.45
CA GLU A 217 -16.65 18.68 10.04
C GLU A 217 -17.69 17.73 10.64
N VAL A 218 -18.01 16.65 9.94
CA VAL A 218 -18.90 15.59 10.43
C VAL A 218 -18.34 14.91 11.68
N CYS A 219 -17.06 14.57 11.69
CA CYS A 219 -16.42 13.96 12.86
C CYS A 219 -16.46 14.89 14.07
N ASP A 220 -16.28 16.20 13.87
CA ASP A 220 -16.34 17.19 14.94
C ASP A 220 -17.79 17.35 15.47
N ASP A 221 -18.78 17.52 14.58
CA ASP A 221 -20.20 17.63 14.94
C ASP A 221 -20.70 16.40 15.72
N LYS A 222 -20.38 15.21 15.21
CA LYS A 222 -20.77 13.94 15.82
C LYS A 222 -19.92 13.54 17.02
N GLN A 223 -18.85 14.27 17.32
CA GLN A 223 -17.85 13.86 18.31
C GLN A 223 -17.33 12.43 18.06
N ALA A 224 -17.12 12.11 16.80
CA ALA A 224 -16.51 10.87 16.32
C ALA A 224 -15.01 11.10 16.04
N LEU A 225 -14.23 10.03 15.82
CA LEU A 225 -12.83 10.16 15.44
C LEU A 225 -12.66 10.06 13.91
N LEU A 226 -11.90 10.98 13.33
CA LEU A 226 -11.37 10.84 11.96
C LEU A 226 -10.11 10.00 12.00
N ILE A 227 -10.09 8.91 11.21
CA ILE A 227 -8.96 8.00 11.08
C ILE A 227 -8.46 8.03 9.64
N VAL A 228 -7.21 8.45 9.40
CA VAL A 228 -6.54 8.36 8.10
C VAL A 228 -5.65 7.14 8.09
N ASP A 229 -5.88 6.23 7.14
CA ASP A 229 -5.06 5.04 6.96
C ASP A 229 -3.89 5.33 6.02
N ASP A 230 -2.78 5.78 6.60
CA ASP A 230 -1.53 6.11 5.91
C ASP A 230 -0.61 4.90 5.66
N VAL A 231 -1.05 3.67 5.92
CA VAL A 231 -0.21 2.47 5.77
C VAL A 231 0.38 2.33 4.36
N ARG A 232 -0.36 2.71 3.31
CA ARG A 232 0.13 2.65 1.91
C ARG A 232 0.80 3.94 1.45
N ALA A 233 0.20 5.07 1.73
CA ALA A 233 0.55 6.36 1.15
C ALA A 233 1.44 7.24 2.05
N GLY A 234 1.49 6.92 3.35
CA GLY A 234 2.30 7.66 4.32
C GLY A 234 3.75 7.77 3.89
N PHE A 235 4.29 8.98 3.97
CA PHE A 235 5.62 9.39 3.48
C PHE A 235 5.86 9.21 1.98
N ARG A 236 4.82 8.85 1.21
CA ARG A 236 4.92 8.79 -0.25
C ARG A 236 4.24 9.98 -0.93
N ILE A 237 3.20 10.56 -0.31
CA ILE A 237 2.51 11.75 -0.82
C ILE A 237 3.21 13.01 -0.32
N ASN A 238 3.49 13.06 0.97
CA ASN A 238 4.23 14.16 1.62
C ASN A 238 5.08 13.61 2.79
N ARG A 239 5.66 14.51 3.58
CA ARG A 239 6.49 14.14 4.75
C ARG A 239 5.73 14.18 6.09
N ASP A 240 4.41 14.30 6.05
CA ASP A 240 3.48 14.32 7.18
C ASP A 240 2.34 13.32 6.92
N SER A 241 1.23 13.38 7.65
CA SER A 241 0.01 12.66 7.29
C SER A 241 -0.48 13.11 5.92
N SER A 242 -0.93 12.16 5.11
CA SER A 242 -1.25 12.41 3.69
C SER A 242 -2.32 13.47 3.46
N TRP A 243 -3.20 13.73 4.44
CA TRP A 243 -4.24 14.77 4.35
C TRP A 243 -3.80 16.13 4.90
N SER A 244 -2.56 16.27 5.39
CA SER A 244 -2.06 17.57 5.89
C SER A 244 -2.08 18.66 4.82
N ASP A 245 -1.77 18.32 3.57
CA ASP A 245 -1.80 19.26 2.44
C ASP A 245 -3.21 19.76 2.10
N LEU A 246 -4.24 19.05 2.55
CA LEU A 246 -5.66 19.48 2.43
C LEU A 246 -6.09 20.37 3.61
N GLY A 247 -5.20 20.62 4.57
CA GLY A 247 -5.54 21.34 5.79
C GLY A 247 -6.46 20.55 6.73
N VAL A 248 -6.50 19.22 6.59
CA VAL A 248 -7.33 18.32 7.41
C VAL A 248 -6.44 17.49 8.32
N ALA A 249 -6.54 17.72 9.63
CA ALA A 249 -5.86 16.94 10.65
C ALA A 249 -6.76 15.80 11.14
N PRO A 250 -6.33 14.53 11.05
CA PRO A 250 -7.06 13.42 11.65
C PRO A 250 -6.91 13.39 13.17
N ASP A 251 -7.80 12.67 13.84
CA ASP A 251 -7.65 12.35 15.28
C ASP A 251 -6.71 11.16 15.48
N LEU A 252 -6.68 10.24 14.51
CA LEU A 252 -5.85 9.04 14.47
C LEU A 252 -5.30 8.84 13.06
N SER A 253 -4.07 8.35 12.93
CA SER A 253 -3.57 7.80 11.68
C SER A 253 -2.79 6.51 11.88
N THR A 254 -2.91 5.60 10.91
CA THR A 254 -2.23 4.30 10.93
C THR A 254 -1.08 4.29 9.95
N TRP A 255 0.05 3.72 10.36
CA TRP A 255 1.32 3.73 9.64
C TRP A 255 1.91 2.34 9.50
N GLY A 256 2.66 2.11 8.44
CA GLY A 256 3.35 0.85 8.18
C GLY A 256 4.22 0.97 6.95
N LYS A 257 4.55 -0.16 6.33
CA LYS A 257 5.28 -0.21 5.05
C LYS A 257 6.52 0.69 5.04
N ALA A 258 6.42 1.91 4.48
CA ALA A 258 7.52 2.83 4.27
C ALA A 258 8.25 3.29 5.56
N ILE A 259 7.62 3.16 6.74
CA ILE A 259 8.18 3.72 7.98
C ILE A 259 9.48 3.09 8.46
N ALA A 260 9.85 1.90 7.93
CA ALA A 260 11.10 1.22 8.28
C ALA A 260 11.74 0.52 7.07
N ASN A 261 11.42 0.96 5.87
CA ASN A 261 12.05 0.52 4.62
C ASN A 261 12.19 -1.01 4.48
N GLY A 262 11.09 -1.76 4.71
CA GLY A 262 11.05 -3.22 4.59
C GLY A 262 11.19 -3.98 5.90
N HIS A 263 11.65 -3.36 6.98
CA HIS A 263 11.65 -3.98 8.30
C HIS A 263 10.26 -3.94 8.94
N ALA A 264 9.86 -5.04 9.60
CA ALA A 264 8.48 -5.25 10.04
C ALA A 264 8.14 -4.41 11.29
N ILE A 265 7.50 -3.27 11.08
CA ILE A 265 6.91 -2.41 12.11
C ILE A 265 5.74 -1.61 11.52
N SER A 266 4.75 -1.33 12.34
CA SER A 266 3.63 -0.43 12.07
C SER A 266 3.30 0.37 13.30
N ALA A 267 2.55 1.46 13.14
CA ALA A 267 2.18 2.35 14.24
C ALA A 267 0.74 2.85 14.11
N LEU A 268 0.14 3.11 15.26
CA LEU A 268 -1.01 3.98 15.43
C LEU A 268 -0.52 5.25 16.11
N VAL A 269 -0.74 6.40 15.51
CA VAL A 269 -0.47 7.69 16.13
C VAL A 269 -1.77 8.48 16.30
N GLY A 270 -1.85 9.36 17.26
CA GLY A 270 -3.07 10.10 17.49
C GLY A 270 -2.89 11.39 18.26
N SER A 271 -3.94 12.22 18.21
CA SER A 271 -4.05 13.46 18.94
C SER A 271 -4.40 13.22 20.42
N GLU A 272 -4.17 14.22 21.25
CA GLU A 272 -4.53 14.20 22.68
C GLU A 272 -6.00 13.84 22.93
N LYS A 273 -6.89 14.23 22.01
CA LYS A 273 -8.33 13.89 22.04
C LYS A 273 -8.59 12.38 22.19
N ALA A 274 -7.78 11.53 21.55
CA ALA A 274 -7.94 10.08 21.53
C ALA A 274 -7.09 9.33 22.57
N ARG A 275 -6.13 9.98 23.26
CA ARG A 275 -5.15 9.36 24.16
C ARG A 275 -5.77 8.47 25.23
N ALA A 276 -6.77 8.96 25.94
CA ALA A 276 -7.41 8.19 27.02
C ALA A 276 -8.10 6.93 26.49
N ALA A 277 -8.74 7.00 25.32
CA ALA A 277 -9.35 5.85 24.66
C ALA A 277 -8.30 4.83 24.20
N ALA A 278 -7.21 5.30 23.60
CA ALA A 278 -6.09 4.43 23.20
C ALA A 278 -5.43 3.72 24.39
N ALA A 279 -5.30 4.41 25.53
CA ALA A 279 -4.78 3.82 26.76
C ALA A 279 -5.72 2.79 27.41
N SER A 280 -7.00 2.80 27.08
CA SER A 280 -8.01 1.91 27.68
C SER A 280 -8.15 0.56 26.96
N ILE A 281 -7.68 0.45 25.69
CA ILE A 281 -7.78 -0.80 24.95
C ILE A 281 -6.66 -1.77 25.36
N TYR A 282 -6.98 -3.08 25.39
CA TYR A 282 -5.96 -4.11 25.58
C TYR A 282 -5.51 -4.65 24.22
N VAL A 283 -4.27 -4.36 23.87
CA VAL A 283 -3.62 -4.83 22.66
C VAL A 283 -2.20 -5.29 22.94
N THR A 284 -1.76 -6.36 22.31
CA THR A 284 -0.42 -6.91 22.54
C THR A 284 0.02 -7.83 21.42
N GLY A 285 1.33 -8.01 21.29
CA GLY A 285 1.97 -9.00 20.41
C GLY A 285 3.41 -9.20 20.86
N SER A 286 3.87 -10.43 20.97
CA SER A 286 5.20 -10.78 21.51
C SER A 286 6.35 -10.05 20.80
N PHE A 287 6.20 -9.72 19.53
CA PHE A 287 7.22 -9.06 18.71
C PHE A 287 6.96 -7.57 18.49
N TRP A 288 5.88 -7.01 19.04
CA TRP A 288 5.51 -5.61 18.78
C TRP A 288 6.57 -4.62 19.30
N PHE A 289 7.27 -5.01 20.35
CA PHE A 289 8.30 -4.19 20.99
C PHE A 289 9.75 -4.57 20.60
N ALA A 290 9.92 -5.37 19.53
CA ALA A 290 11.24 -5.68 19.01
C ALA A 290 11.97 -4.39 18.61
N ALA A 291 13.19 -4.20 19.13
CA ALA A 291 13.91 -2.93 19.05
C ALA A 291 14.60 -2.72 17.70
N ALA A 292 15.05 -3.78 17.03
CA ALA A 292 15.78 -3.65 15.78
C ALA A 292 14.95 -3.01 14.65
N PRO A 293 13.68 -3.39 14.40
CA PRO A 293 12.83 -2.66 13.45
C PRO A 293 12.54 -1.21 13.86
N MET A 294 12.55 -0.90 15.17
CA MET A 294 12.38 0.48 15.66
C MET A 294 13.60 1.35 15.34
N ALA A 295 14.80 0.80 15.48
CA ALA A 295 16.03 1.49 15.08
C ALA A 295 16.09 1.73 13.56
N ALA A 296 15.68 0.74 12.76
CA ALA A 296 15.51 0.92 11.31
C ALA A 296 14.50 2.04 10.99
N SER A 297 13.38 2.09 11.72
CA SER A 297 12.37 3.14 11.56
C SER A 297 12.91 4.53 11.91
N LEU A 298 13.66 4.68 13.01
CA LEU A 298 14.33 5.95 13.37
C LEU A 298 15.23 6.44 12.24
N LYS A 299 16.07 5.56 11.68
CA LYS A 299 16.95 5.93 10.56
C LYS A 299 16.13 6.26 9.30
N THR A 300 15.06 5.53 9.03
CA THR A 300 14.17 5.82 7.91
C THR A 300 13.52 7.20 8.05
N LEU A 301 13.00 7.55 9.23
CA LEU A 301 12.42 8.88 9.50
C LEU A 301 13.47 10.00 9.41
N GLU A 302 14.72 9.75 9.81
CA GLU A 302 15.83 10.68 9.60
C GLU A 302 16.07 10.96 8.10
N LEU A 303 16.10 9.91 7.27
CA LEU A 303 16.24 10.05 5.82
C LEU A 303 15.03 10.75 5.17
N ILE A 304 13.81 10.45 5.62
CA ILE A 304 12.60 11.15 5.18
C ILE A 304 12.69 12.66 5.44
N ARG A 305 13.24 13.05 6.59
CA ARG A 305 13.38 14.45 6.97
C ARG A 305 14.48 15.18 6.18
N ASN A 306 15.59 14.49 5.90
CA ASN A 306 16.85 15.13 5.49
C ASN A 306 17.23 14.90 4.02
N SER A 307 16.48 14.10 3.26
CA SER A 307 16.78 13.83 1.84
C SER A 307 15.70 14.37 0.90
N ASP A 308 16.02 14.41 -0.38
CA ASP A 308 15.15 14.79 -1.49
C ASP A 308 14.35 13.62 -2.10
N TYR A 309 14.20 12.52 -1.33
CA TYR A 309 13.58 11.29 -1.84
C TYR A 309 12.20 11.53 -2.45
N LEU A 310 11.40 12.42 -1.84
CA LEU A 310 10.01 12.68 -2.27
C LEU A 310 10.00 13.37 -3.64
N GLU A 311 10.75 14.44 -3.78
CA GLU A 311 10.90 15.19 -5.03
C GLU A 311 11.44 14.29 -6.14
N LYS A 312 12.46 13.48 -5.81
CA LYS A 312 13.06 12.51 -6.73
C LYS A 312 12.05 11.47 -7.19
N THR A 313 11.29 10.86 -6.27
CA THR A 313 10.32 9.81 -6.64
C THR A 313 9.15 10.38 -7.44
N ILE A 314 8.69 11.58 -7.15
CA ILE A 314 7.69 12.30 -7.96
C ILE A 314 8.23 12.54 -9.37
N GLN A 315 9.43 13.12 -9.49
CA GLN A 315 10.04 13.40 -10.78
C GLN A 315 10.19 12.15 -11.65
N LEU A 316 10.73 11.05 -11.07
CA LEU A 316 10.88 9.78 -11.78
C LEU A 316 9.53 9.18 -12.19
N GLY A 317 8.53 9.28 -11.31
CA GLY A 317 7.17 8.84 -11.60
C GLY A 317 6.51 9.61 -12.75
N GLU A 318 6.68 10.93 -12.80
CA GLU A 318 6.17 11.76 -13.90
C GLU A 318 6.90 11.46 -15.22
N GLN A 319 8.21 11.22 -15.19
CA GLN A 319 8.96 10.78 -16.37
C GLN A 319 8.45 9.44 -16.90
N LEU A 320 8.23 8.47 -16.01
CA LEU A 320 7.67 7.16 -16.38
C LEU A 320 6.28 7.31 -17.01
N ARG A 321 5.38 8.05 -16.37
CA ARG A 321 4.00 8.26 -16.85
C ARG A 321 3.98 8.94 -18.22
N THR A 322 4.75 10.01 -18.37
CA THR A 322 4.84 10.75 -19.63
C THR A 322 5.38 9.89 -20.75
N GLY A 323 6.46 9.14 -20.50
CA GLY A 323 7.07 8.25 -21.50
C GLY A 323 6.11 7.12 -21.90
N LEU A 324 5.48 6.45 -20.94
CA LEU A 324 4.49 5.40 -21.22
C LEU A 324 3.32 5.92 -22.04
N PHE A 325 2.79 7.11 -21.70
CA PHE A 325 1.71 7.73 -22.48
C PHE A 325 2.12 7.96 -23.94
N GLN A 326 3.30 8.54 -24.18
CA GLN A 326 3.81 8.80 -25.52
C GLN A 326 4.01 7.51 -26.34
N ILE A 327 4.62 6.50 -25.71
CA ILE A 327 4.85 5.20 -26.32
C ILE A 327 3.51 4.54 -26.70
N CYS A 328 2.62 4.40 -25.74
CA CYS A 328 1.34 3.73 -25.96
C CYS A 328 0.50 4.46 -27.04
N ALA A 329 0.44 5.80 -26.98
CA ALA A 329 -0.25 6.60 -27.97
C ALA A 329 0.32 6.41 -29.41
N SER A 330 1.65 6.31 -29.56
CA SER A 330 2.29 6.10 -30.85
C SER A 330 1.98 4.72 -31.48
N HIS A 331 1.63 3.75 -30.62
CA HIS A 331 1.22 2.41 -31.04
C HIS A 331 -0.30 2.19 -31.02
N GLY A 332 -1.10 3.22 -30.73
CA GLY A 332 -2.56 3.14 -30.72
C GLY A 332 -3.12 2.38 -29.54
N LEU A 333 -2.38 2.27 -28.42
CA LEU A 333 -2.82 1.67 -27.18
C LEU A 333 -3.43 2.73 -26.26
N LEU A 334 -4.60 2.46 -25.71
CA LEU A 334 -5.29 3.38 -24.80
C LEU A 334 -4.88 3.09 -23.36
N ILE A 335 -3.82 3.75 -22.91
CA ILE A 335 -3.30 3.62 -21.55
C ILE A 335 -4.08 4.52 -20.58
N SER A 336 -4.51 3.95 -19.45
CA SER A 336 -5.05 4.67 -18.29
C SER A 336 -3.99 4.71 -17.20
N GLN A 337 -3.72 5.92 -16.67
CA GLN A 337 -2.73 6.14 -15.61
C GLN A 337 -3.34 7.01 -14.53
N THR A 338 -3.59 6.45 -13.34
CA THR A 338 -4.28 7.13 -12.25
C THR A 338 -3.45 7.14 -10.96
N GLY A 339 -3.82 8.00 -10.02
CA GLY A 339 -3.17 8.17 -8.73
C GLY A 339 -1.92 9.06 -8.75
N PRO A 340 -1.19 9.16 -7.63
CA PRO A 340 0.05 9.93 -7.54
C PRO A 340 1.14 9.38 -8.46
N ALA A 341 1.99 10.25 -9.01
CA ALA A 341 3.04 9.85 -9.95
C ALA A 341 3.99 8.78 -9.39
N GLN A 342 4.31 8.87 -8.11
CA GLN A 342 5.17 7.92 -7.40
C GLN A 342 4.45 6.62 -6.97
N MET A 343 3.13 6.55 -7.17
CA MET A 343 2.30 5.36 -6.91
C MET A 343 1.28 5.12 -8.04
N PRO A 344 1.69 5.07 -9.32
CA PRO A 344 0.76 4.99 -10.43
C PRO A 344 0.06 3.62 -10.49
N LEU A 345 -1.22 3.62 -10.77
CA LEU A 345 -1.91 2.48 -11.34
C LEU A 345 -1.90 2.64 -12.86
N ILE A 346 -1.44 1.63 -13.58
CA ILE A 346 -1.32 1.64 -15.03
C ILE A 346 -2.12 0.46 -15.57
N MET A 347 -3.11 0.78 -16.38
CA MET A 347 -3.99 -0.19 -17.03
C MET A 347 -4.28 0.24 -18.47
N PHE A 348 -5.01 -0.57 -19.20
CA PHE A 348 -5.41 -0.26 -20.57
C PHE A 348 -6.92 -0.31 -20.72
N ASP A 349 -7.43 0.52 -21.63
CA ASP A 349 -8.84 0.58 -21.98
C ASP A 349 -9.04 0.19 -23.46
N ASN A 350 -10.23 -0.29 -23.82
CA ASN A 350 -10.61 -0.52 -25.19
C ASN A 350 -11.15 0.78 -25.84
N GLU A 351 -11.47 0.73 -27.14
CA GLU A 351 -12.03 1.87 -27.89
C GLU A 351 -13.38 2.36 -27.36
N GLN A 352 -14.08 1.57 -26.57
CA GLN A 352 -15.34 1.91 -25.91
C GLN A 352 -15.13 2.58 -24.55
N GLY A 353 -13.88 2.76 -24.11
CA GLY A 353 -13.53 3.34 -22.80
C GLY A 353 -13.75 2.38 -21.62
N GLN A 354 -13.83 1.08 -21.90
CA GLN A 354 -13.93 0.04 -20.87
C GLN A 354 -12.54 -0.57 -20.63
N ARG A 355 -12.29 -1.08 -19.42
CA ARG A 355 -11.05 -1.80 -19.10
C ARG A 355 -10.80 -2.94 -20.11
N ASP A 356 -9.57 -3.01 -20.58
CA ASP A 356 -9.08 -4.10 -21.45
C ASP A 356 -8.08 -4.98 -20.68
N PRO A 357 -8.57 -6.03 -19.99
CA PRO A 357 -7.70 -6.95 -19.25
C PRO A 357 -6.68 -7.64 -20.15
N LYS A 358 -7.05 -7.93 -21.39
CA LYS A 358 -6.19 -8.66 -22.31
C LYS A 358 -4.95 -7.84 -22.69
N THR A 359 -5.14 -6.58 -23.09
CA THR A 359 -4.03 -5.67 -23.36
C THR A 359 -3.22 -5.38 -22.09
N THR A 360 -3.88 -5.21 -20.94
CA THR A 360 -3.21 -4.99 -19.65
C THR A 360 -2.28 -6.16 -19.29
N TYR A 361 -2.74 -7.41 -19.45
CA TYR A 361 -1.91 -8.59 -19.19
C TYR A 361 -0.82 -8.80 -20.23
N ALA A 362 -1.11 -8.56 -21.51
CA ALA A 362 -0.10 -8.61 -22.57
C ALA A 362 1.06 -7.65 -22.27
N PHE A 363 0.72 -6.43 -21.87
CA PHE A 363 1.71 -5.43 -21.51
C PHE A 363 2.53 -5.86 -20.29
N ALA A 364 1.87 -6.28 -19.21
CA ALA A 364 2.55 -6.74 -18.00
C ALA A 364 3.46 -7.95 -18.26
N GLN A 365 3.01 -8.92 -19.06
CA GLN A 365 3.82 -10.07 -19.47
C GLN A 365 5.09 -9.62 -20.19
N GLY A 366 4.97 -8.78 -21.23
CA GLY A 366 6.11 -8.31 -22.00
C GLY A 366 7.07 -7.47 -21.14
N MET A 367 6.58 -6.68 -20.20
CA MET A 367 7.42 -5.94 -19.25
C MET A 367 8.24 -6.89 -18.37
N VAL A 368 7.63 -7.95 -17.83
CA VAL A 368 8.34 -8.97 -17.03
C VAL A 368 9.37 -9.72 -17.87
N GLU A 369 9.04 -10.14 -19.10
CA GLU A 369 9.97 -10.77 -20.03
C GLU A 369 11.16 -9.86 -20.38
N GLY A 370 10.92 -8.54 -20.43
CA GLY A 370 11.94 -7.51 -20.64
C GLY A 370 12.75 -7.13 -19.40
N GLY A 371 12.52 -7.77 -18.24
CA GLY A 371 13.25 -7.52 -16.98
C GLY A 371 12.72 -6.34 -16.17
N VAL A 372 11.42 -6.05 -16.26
CA VAL A 372 10.72 -5.08 -15.41
C VAL A 372 9.59 -5.78 -14.67
N HIS A 373 9.67 -5.83 -13.35
CA HIS A 373 8.61 -6.41 -12.51
C HIS A 373 7.41 -5.46 -12.46
N PHE A 374 6.43 -5.70 -13.33
CA PHE A 374 5.25 -4.88 -13.58
C PHE A 374 3.98 -5.62 -13.16
N HIS A 375 3.07 -4.95 -12.45
CA HIS A 375 1.85 -5.57 -11.95
C HIS A 375 0.63 -5.14 -12.81
N PRO A 376 -0.21 -6.09 -13.28
CA PRO A 376 -1.28 -5.78 -14.25
C PRO A 376 -2.49 -5.04 -13.65
N PHE A 377 -2.70 -5.07 -12.32
CA PHE A 377 -3.91 -4.51 -11.69
C PHE A 377 -3.71 -3.91 -10.30
N HIS A 378 -2.48 -3.80 -9.82
CA HIS A 378 -2.16 -3.12 -8.56
C HIS A 378 -1.34 -1.86 -8.85
N ASN A 379 -1.53 -0.81 -8.05
CA ASN A 379 -0.64 0.35 -8.18
C ASN A 379 0.81 -0.04 -7.91
N MET A 380 1.70 0.58 -8.64
CA MET A 380 3.14 0.41 -8.49
C MET A 380 3.73 1.46 -7.56
N PHE A 381 5.02 1.36 -7.27
CA PHE A 381 5.72 2.24 -6.35
C PHE A 381 7.09 2.60 -6.90
N ILE A 382 7.33 3.88 -7.09
CA ILE A 382 8.67 4.40 -7.37
C ILE A 382 9.40 4.53 -6.04
N ASN A 383 10.61 3.98 -5.96
CA ASN A 383 11.46 4.10 -4.77
C ASN A 383 12.67 5.01 -5.00
N ALA A 384 13.25 5.52 -3.93
CA ALA A 384 14.35 6.49 -4.01
C ALA A 384 15.68 5.89 -4.49
N ALA A 385 15.82 4.57 -4.57
CA ALA A 385 17.00 3.93 -5.15
C ALA A 385 16.97 3.91 -6.69
N MET A 386 15.79 4.08 -7.31
CA MET A 386 15.66 4.17 -8.76
C MET A 386 16.42 5.39 -9.30
N THR A 387 16.95 5.24 -10.49
CA THR A 387 17.66 6.28 -11.24
C THR A 387 16.91 6.63 -12.53
N GLN A 388 17.31 7.72 -13.16
CA GLN A 388 16.80 8.05 -14.50
C GLN A 388 17.07 6.93 -15.52
N ALA A 389 18.24 6.28 -15.44
CA ALA A 389 18.57 5.16 -16.31
C ALA A 389 17.63 3.96 -16.14
N ASP A 390 17.12 3.71 -14.92
CA ASP A 390 16.12 2.65 -14.67
C ASP A 390 14.78 2.99 -15.35
N ILE A 391 14.37 4.25 -15.31
CA ILE A 391 13.17 4.72 -16.01
C ILE A 391 13.34 4.63 -17.51
N GLU A 392 14.49 5.07 -18.06
CA GLU A 392 14.81 4.97 -19.47
C GLU A 392 14.81 3.51 -19.96
N GLN A 393 15.45 2.60 -19.21
CA GLN A 393 15.40 1.16 -19.50
C GLN A 393 13.97 0.61 -19.45
N THR A 394 13.17 1.04 -18.48
CA THR A 394 11.75 0.64 -18.37
C THR A 394 10.95 1.10 -19.60
N LEU A 395 11.20 2.31 -20.09
CA LEU A 395 10.55 2.85 -21.28
C LEU A 395 11.01 2.17 -22.56
N ASP A 396 12.29 1.81 -22.67
CA ASP A 396 12.81 1.04 -23.81
C ASP A 396 12.13 -0.34 -23.92
N VAL A 397 11.94 -1.01 -22.79
CA VAL A 397 11.18 -2.27 -22.73
C VAL A 397 9.73 -2.04 -23.15
N ALA A 398 9.08 -0.99 -22.61
CA ALA A 398 7.70 -0.65 -22.93
C ALA A 398 7.47 -0.37 -24.42
N GLU A 399 8.43 0.28 -25.10
CA GLU A 399 8.37 0.53 -26.55
C GLU A 399 8.37 -0.80 -27.33
N GLY A 400 9.25 -1.75 -26.96
CA GLY A 400 9.26 -3.09 -27.56
C GLY A 400 7.95 -3.84 -27.38
N VAL A 401 7.40 -3.80 -26.16
CA VAL A 401 6.12 -4.44 -25.78
C VAL A 401 4.96 -3.83 -26.56
N ALA A 402 4.83 -2.50 -26.56
CA ALA A 402 3.74 -1.81 -27.26
C ALA A 402 3.74 -2.12 -28.77
N ARG A 403 4.92 -2.17 -29.38
CA ARG A 403 5.09 -2.56 -30.78
C ARG A 403 4.67 -4.02 -31.04
N GLY A 404 5.02 -4.96 -30.14
CA GLY A 404 4.60 -6.36 -30.20
C GLY A 404 3.08 -6.52 -30.11
N ILE A 405 2.44 -5.86 -29.15
CA ILE A 405 0.97 -5.86 -28.99
C ILE A 405 0.30 -5.33 -30.26
N ARG A 406 0.77 -4.21 -30.81
CA ARG A 406 0.26 -3.69 -32.09
C ARG A 406 0.43 -4.68 -33.23
N GLY A 407 1.51 -5.48 -33.22
CA GLY A 407 1.76 -6.57 -34.16
C GLY A 407 0.90 -7.81 -33.97
N GLY A 408 0.05 -7.86 -32.94
CA GLY A 408 -0.84 -8.98 -32.65
C GLY A 408 -0.26 -9.99 -31.65
N GLU A 409 0.83 -9.68 -30.98
CA GLU A 409 1.42 -10.51 -29.92
C GLU A 409 0.57 -10.38 -28.63
N MET A 410 -0.41 -11.27 -28.50
CA MET A 410 -1.35 -11.24 -27.38
C MET A 410 -1.38 -12.61 -26.69
N PRO A 411 -1.26 -12.66 -25.34
CA PRO A 411 -1.37 -13.91 -24.60
C PRO A 411 -2.80 -14.43 -24.62
N THR A 412 -2.93 -15.74 -24.43
CA THR A 412 -4.20 -16.35 -24.04
C THR A 412 -4.34 -16.17 -22.54
N LEU A 413 -5.41 -15.50 -22.11
CA LEU A 413 -5.68 -15.36 -20.67
C LEU A 413 -6.16 -16.69 -20.10
N ASP A 414 -5.75 -16.97 -18.85
CA ASP A 414 -6.33 -18.04 -18.06
C ASP A 414 -7.78 -17.68 -17.72
N PRO A 415 -8.75 -18.60 -17.82
CA PRO A 415 -10.15 -18.36 -17.45
C PRO A 415 -10.35 -17.84 -16.02
N ALA A 416 -9.43 -18.17 -15.07
CA ALA A 416 -9.47 -17.63 -13.73
C ALA A 416 -9.16 -16.12 -13.70
N ILE A 417 -8.26 -15.65 -14.58
CA ILE A 417 -7.93 -14.24 -14.74
C ILE A 417 -9.11 -13.49 -15.36
N GLU A 418 -9.71 -14.04 -16.42
CA GLU A 418 -10.93 -13.46 -17.04
C GLU A 418 -12.08 -13.36 -16.03
N GLY A 419 -12.30 -14.40 -15.23
CA GLY A 419 -13.29 -14.41 -14.16
C GLY A 419 -13.01 -13.37 -13.07
N PHE A 420 -11.75 -13.20 -12.69
CA PHE A 420 -11.34 -12.18 -11.71
C PHE A 420 -11.66 -10.76 -12.20
N PHE A 421 -11.29 -10.41 -13.42
CA PHE A 421 -11.64 -9.11 -13.99
C PHE A 421 -13.15 -8.92 -14.16
N GLY A 422 -13.87 -9.96 -14.53
CA GLY A 422 -15.33 -9.93 -14.67
C GLY A 422 -16.07 -9.58 -13.37
N MET A 423 -15.46 -9.78 -12.20
CA MET A 423 -16.03 -9.36 -10.91
C MET A 423 -16.01 -7.84 -10.68
N PHE A 424 -15.18 -7.09 -11.42
CA PHE A 424 -14.96 -5.66 -11.20
C PHE A 424 -15.38 -4.79 -12.40
N VAL A 425 -15.72 -5.38 -13.54
CA VAL A 425 -16.04 -4.66 -14.80
C VAL A 425 -17.56 -4.52 -15.04
N ASN A 426 -18.40 -4.99 -14.11
CA ASN A 426 -19.87 -4.87 -14.20
C ASN A 426 -20.42 -3.77 -13.30
#